data_e5e71d83404ad02d700d820843a4a754
#
_entry.id   e5e71d83404ad02d700d820843a4a754
#
_cell.length_a   1.000
_cell.length_b   1.000
_cell.length_c   1.000
_cell.angle_alpha   90.00
_cell.angle_beta   90.00
_cell.angle_gamma   90.00
#
_symmetry.space_group_name_H-M   'P 1'
#
loop_
_entity.id
_entity.type
_entity.pdbx_description
1 polymer ?
#
loop_
_entity_poly.entity_id
_entity_poly.type
_entity_poly.pdbx_seq_one_letter_code
_entity_poly.pdbx_strand_id
1 'polypeptide(L)'
;MKLNLFPTVVGLWTLNTPSSFDQCLYQDLLKVHGAMKTGAGEIWDRHPHDVFDGSVPSATQLARMAIPILQRDFVGPHGRIIHLQGREVVRVAGVEIMPHSDEDECHLQAVYFPNGTELDPLRDLQRQVNQYGPNAFAICNPDWRSSGFGKCLMPWETHAKFWIKPHRGLLVAFDARAVHFQKPYMGDVPFMQVLLNIKVARQDG
;
A
#
# COMPACT_ATOMS: atom_id res chain seq x y z
N MET A 1 11.13 -9.39 -0.17
CA MET A 1 12.00 -9.17 0.99
C MET A 1 11.14 -8.84 2.20
N LYS A 2 11.40 -9.45 3.35
CA LYS A 2 10.70 -9.16 4.62
C LYS A 2 11.66 -8.39 5.53
N LEU A 3 11.23 -7.25 6.01
CA LEU A 3 12.01 -6.39 6.90
C LEU A 3 11.34 -6.33 8.26
N ASN A 4 12.10 -6.57 9.32
CA ASN A 4 11.66 -6.29 10.69
C ASN A 4 12.07 -4.86 11.00
N LEU A 5 11.13 -3.95 10.85
CA LEU A 5 11.33 -2.54 11.15
C LEU A 5 10.62 -2.24 12.45
N PHE A 6 11.39 -1.87 13.48
CA PHE A 6 10.81 -1.71 14.82
C PHE A 6 10.16 -3.04 15.27
N PRO A 7 9.14 -3.13 16.09
CA PRO A 7 8.33 -4.33 16.25
C PRO A 7 7.41 -4.61 15.04
N THR A 8 7.37 -3.71 14.04
CA THR A 8 6.50 -3.83 12.87
C THR A 8 7.23 -4.53 11.71
N VAL A 9 6.61 -5.57 11.19
CA VAL A 9 7.10 -6.27 10.00
C VAL A 9 6.54 -5.59 8.75
N VAL A 10 7.41 -5.29 7.79
CA VAL A 10 7.04 -4.76 6.48
C VAL A 10 7.52 -5.71 5.40
N GLY A 11 6.63 -6.16 4.55
CA GLY A 11 6.94 -6.96 3.37
C GLY A 11 6.97 -6.10 2.11
N LEU A 12 7.96 -6.34 1.26
CA LEU A 12 8.12 -5.65 -0.02
C LEU A 12 8.41 -6.67 -1.11
N TRP A 13 7.56 -6.70 -2.13
CA TRP A 13 7.74 -7.58 -3.30
C TRP A 13 7.46 -6.79 -4.57
N THR A 14 8.27 -6.98 -5.58
CA THR A 14 7.93 -6.58 -6.94
C THR A 14 7.32 -7.80 -7.62
N LEU A 15 6.04 -7.72 -7.96
CA LEU A 15 5.39 -8.77 -8.72
C LEU A 15 5.87 -8.69 -10.17
N ASN A 16 6.38 -9.80 -10.70
CA ASN A 16 6.82 -9.89 -12.10
C ASN A 16 5.60 -10.00 -13.02
N THR A 17 4.77 -8.98 -12.99
CA THR A 17 3.60 -8.88 -13.85
C THR A 17 3.98 -8.35 -15.23
N PRO A 18 3.39 -8.87 -16.32
CA PRO A 18 3.51 -8.21 -17.61
C PRO A 18 2.96 -6.77 -17.53
N SER A 19 3.59 -5.85 -18.24
CA SER A 19 3.10 -4.45 -18.28
C SER A 19 1.65 -4.34 -18.78
N SER A 20 1.23 -5.25 -19.63
CA SER A 20 -0.15 -5.36 -20.11
C SER A 20 -1.14 -5.71 -18.98
N PHE A 21 -0.73 -6.51 -18.01
CA PHE A 21 -1.57 -6.82 -16.84
C PHE A 21 -1.82 -5.58 -15.99
N ASP A 22 -0.76 -4.86 -15.62
CA ASP A 22 -0.87 -3.66 -14.80
C ASP A 22 -1.70 -2.58 -15.48
N GLN A 23 -1.54 -2.43 -16.79
CA GLN A 23 -2.32 -1.51 -17.60
C GLN A 23 -3.80 -1.93 -17.67
N CYS A 24 -4.08 -3.21 -17.83
CA CYS A 24 -5.44 -3.75 -17.81
C CYS A 24 -6.10 -3.50 -16.45
N LEU A 25 -5.42 -3.86 -15.36
CA LEU A 25 -5.90 -3.63 -14.00
C LEU A 25 -6.21 -2.16 -13.74
N TYR A 26 -5.29 -1.27 -14.13
CA TYR A 26 -5.47 0.17 -14.02
C TYR A 26 -6.72 0.66 -14.77
N GLN A 27 -6.90 0.23 -16.02
CA GLN A 27 -8.04 0.64 -16.84
C GLN A 27 -9.37 0.08 -16.31
N ASP A 28 -9.38 -1.17 -15.88
CA ASP A 28 -10.60 -1.80 -15.34
C ASP A 28 -11.05 -1.10 -14.05
N LEU A 29 -10.11 -0.81 -13.14
CA LEU A 29 -10.41 -0.10 -11.91
C LEU A 29 -10.80 1.36 -12.14
N LEU A 30 -10.22 2.05 -13.13
CA LEU A 30 -10.67 3.39 -13.51
C LEU A 30 -12.12 3.40 -14.01
N LYS A 31 -12.54 2.37 -14.76
CA LYS A 31 -13.94 2.25 -15.20
C LYS A 31 -14.88 2.07 -14.03
N VAL A 32 -14.53 1.19 -13.09
CA VAL A 32 -15.30 0.99 -11.85
C VAL A 32 -15.41 2.30 -11.07
N HIS A 33 -14.28 2.95 -10.82
CA HIS A 33 -14.23 4.22 -10.12
C HIS A 33 -15.03 5.34 -10.84
N GLY A 34 -14.94 5.41 -12.16
CA GLY A 34 -15.71 6.37 -12.97
C GLY A 34 -17.21 6.13 -12.94
N ALA A 35 -17.64 4.87 -12.95
CA ALA A 35 -19.08 4.51 -12.86
C ALA A 35 -19.70 4.88 -11.50
N MET A 36 -18.88 4.93 -10.44
CA MET A 36 -19.33 5.28 -9.08
C MET A 36 -19.33 6.79 -8.80
N LYS A 37 -18.66 7.58 -9.63
CA LYS A 37 -18.63 9.06 -9.52
C LYS A 37 -19.91 9.72 -10.06
N THR A 38 -21.05 9.45 -9.46
CA THR A 38 -22.28 10.21 -9.73
C THR A 38 -22.49 11.40 -8.77
N GLY A 39 -21.56 11.66 -7.85
CA GLY A 39 -21.63 12.75 -6.88
C GLY A 39 -20.33 13.57 -6.84
N ALA A 40 -20.49 14.89 -6.87
CA ALA A 40 -19.37 15.82 -6.85
C ALA A 40 -18.53 15.70 -5.56
N GLY A 41 -17.24 15.47 -5.71
CA GLY A 41 -16.28 16.16 -4.87
C GLY A 41 -15.61 15.44 -3.73
N GLU A 42 -15.87 14.19 -3.38
CA GLU A 42 -15.17 13.53 -2.27
C GLU A 42 -14.15 12.49 -2.74
N ILE A 43 -12.90 12.86 -2.58
CA ILE A 43 -11.69 12.09 -2.95
C ILE A 43 -11.52 10.85 -2.04
N TRP A 44 -12.33 10.73 -1.00
CA TRP A 44 -12.25 9.74 0.06
C TRP A 44 -13.46 8.83 0.14
N ASP A 45 -14.27 8.74 -0.92
CA ASP A 45 -15.37 7.80 -0.90
C ASP A 45 -14.82 6.41 -0.67
N ARG A 46 -15.01 5.93 0.56
CA ARG A 46 -14.89 4.53 0.92
C ARG A 46 -15.99 3.80 0.16
N HIS A 47 -15.70 3.45 -1.10
CA HIS A 47 -16.64 2.70 -1.89
C HIS A 47 -16.94 1.38 -1.16
N PRO A 48 -18.21 1.06 -0.95
CA PRO A 48 -18.61 -0.20 -0.32
C PRO A 48 -18.29 -1.41 -1.21
N HIS A 49 -17.77 -1.18 -2.42
CA HIS A 49 -17.53 -2.21 -3.41
C HIS A 49 -16.20 -2.92 -3.15
N ASP A 50 -16.27 -4.24 -3.08
CA ASP A 50 -15.11 -5.10 -2.98
C ASP A 50 -14.61 -5.43 -4.40
N VAL A 51 -13.47 -4.86 -4.83
CA VAL A 51 -12.91 -5.12 -6.16
C VAL A 51 -12.49 -6.59 -6.37
N PHE A 52 -12.46 -7.39 -5.30
CA PHE A 52 -12.17 -8.83 -5.37
C PHE A 52 -13.41 -9.73 -5.35
N ASP A 53 -14.60 -9.17 -5.44
CA ASP A 53 -15.87 -9.94 -5.47
C ASP A 53 -16.09 -10.74 -6.77
N GLY A 54 -15.18 -10.60 -7.73
CA GLY A 54 -15.23 -11.27 -9.04
C GLY A 54 -15.74 -10.38 -10.17
N SER A 55 -16.27 -9.20 -9.86
CA SER A 55 -16.74 -8.24 -10.89
C SER A 55 -15.61 -7.65 -11.72
N VAL A 56 -14.39 -7.61 -11.17
CA VAL A 56 -13.17 -7.12 -11.82
C VAL A 56 -12.18 -8.27 -12.01
N PRO A 57 -12.15 -8.93 -13.19
CA PRO A 57 -11.28 -10.10 -13.41
C PRO A 57 -9.80 -9.85 -13.19
N SER A 58 -9.30 -8.67 -13.58
CA SER A 58 -7.90 -8.28 -13.37
C SER A 58 -7.56 -8.11 -11.88
N ALA A 59 -8.46 -7.58 -11.06
CA ALA A 59 -8.29 -7.51 -9.61
C ALA A 59 -8.31 -8.92 -8.98
N THR A 60 -9.23 -9.78 -9.41
CA THR A 60 -9.25 -11.19 -8.97
C THR A 60 -7.92 -11.90 -9.31
N GLN A 61 -7.33 -11.61 -10.46
CA GLN A 61 -6.02 -12.16 -10.82
C GLN A 61 -4.92 -11.60 -9.92
N LEU A 62 -4.94 -10.32 -9.58
CA LEU A 62 -4.02 -9.72 -8.60
C LEU A 62 -4.11 -10.46 -7.25
N ALA A 63 -5.32 -10.69 -6.74
CA ALA A 63 -5.52 -11.42 -5.48
C ALA A 63 -4.90 -12.83 -5.53
N ARG A 64 -5.09 -13.55 -6.64
CA ARG A 64 -4.49 -14.89 -6.85
C ARG A 64 -2.97 -14.89 -6.87
N MET A 65 -2.34 -13.81 -7.30
CA MET A 65 -0.88 -13.66 -7.27
C MET A 65 -0.38 -13.23 -5.89
N ALA A 66 -1.07 -12.29 -5.24
CA ALA A 66 -0.63 -11.70 -3.99
C ALA A 66 -0.84 -12.64 -2.78
N ILE A 67 -2.00 -13.31 -2.68
CA ILE A 67 -2.35 -14.15 -1.52
C ILE A 67 -1.31 -15.23 -1.21
N PRO A 68 -0.80 -16.02 -2.17
CA PRO A 68 0.20 -17.05 -1.88
C PRO A 68 1.50 -16.45 -1.33
N ILE A 69 1.91 -15.27 -1.81
CA ILE A 69 3.11 -14.57 -1.34
C ILE A 69 2.88 -14.08 0.09
N LEU A 70 1.76 -13.44 0.36
CA LEU A 70 1.41 -12.92 1.67
C LEU A 70 1.25 -14.06 2.69
N GLN A 71 0.60 -15.16 2.30
CA GLN A 71 0.44 -16.33 3.16
C GLN A 71 1.78 -16.96 3.52
N ARG A 72 2.66 -17.17 2.54
CA ARG A 72 3.96 -17.83 2.75
C ARG A 72 4.94 -16.93 3.50
N ASP A 73 5.10 -15.69 3.05
CA ASP A 73 6.23 -14.84 3.43
C ASP A 73 5.88 -13.90 4.58
N PHE A 74 4.60 -13.58 4.79
CA PHE A 74 4.16 -12.62 5.80
C PHE A 74 3.38 -13.28 6.94
N VAL A 75 2.29 -13.99 6.63
CA VAL A 75 1.44 -14.66 7.63
C VAL A 75 2.16 -15.90 8.21
N GLY A 76 2.83 -16.66 7.36
CA GLY A 76 3.59 -17.84 7.76
C GLY A 76 2.72 -19.06 8.10
N PRO A 77 3.33 -20.11 8.71
CA PRO A 77 2.66 -21.40 8.92
C PRO A 77 1.66 -21.41 10.07
N HIS A 78 1.74 -20.44 10.98
CA HIS A 78 0.89 -20.38 12.18
C HIS A 78 -0.38 -19.53 12.01
N GLY A 79 -0.59 -19.01 10.81
CA GLY A 79 -1.75 -18.22 10.48
C GLY A 79 -2.36 -18.63 9.14
N ARG A 80 -3.62 -18.30 8.94
CA ARG A 80 -4.34 -18.51 7.68
C ARG A 80 -5.09 -17.26 7.29
N ILE A 81 -4.97 -16.85 6.05
CA ILE A 81 -5.83 -15.81 5.48
C ILE A 81 -7.24 -16.37 5.36
N ILE A 82 -8.20 -15.73 6.03
CA ILE A 82 -9.61 -16.18 6.09
C ILE A 82 -10.57 -15.25 5.37
N HIS A 83 -10.14 -14.00 5.12
CA HIS A 83 -10.94 -13.02 4.41
C HIS A 83 -10.03 -12.03 3.71
N LEU A 84 -10.42 -11.63 2.51
CA LEU A 84 -9.79 -10.60 1.70
C LEU A 84 -10.91 -9.68 1.21
N GLN A 85 -10.71 -8.38 1.39
CA GLN A 85 -11.52 -7.33 0.80
C GLN A 85 -10.61 -6.34 0.08
N GLY A 86 -10.99 -5.95 -1.12
CA GLY A 86 -10.20 -5.03 -1.94
C GLY A 86 -10.88 -3.70 -2.15
N ARG A 87 -10.05 -2.67 -2.21
CA ARG A 87 -10.47 -1.31 -2.58
C ARG A 87 -9.45 -0.67 -3.51
N GLU A 88 -9.95 0.08 -4.48
CA GLU A 88 -9.09 0.98 -5.24
C GLU A 88 -9.06 2.36 -4.61
N VAL A 89 -7.90 3.00 -4.68
CA VAL A 89 -7.71 4.41 -4.33
C VAL A 89 -7.11 5.11 -5.53
N VAL A 90 -7.86 6.07 -6.07
CA VAL A 90 -7.43 6.88 -7.20
C VAL A 90 -7.09 8.29 -6.73
N ARG A 91 -5.89 8.74 -7.01
CA ARG A 91 -5.38 10.03 -6.59
C ARG A 91 -5.03 10.90 -7.78
N VAL A 92 -5.44 12.15 -7.72
CA VAL A 92 -5.05 13.20 -8.66
C VAL A 92 -3.94 14.08 -8.07
N ALA A 93 -3.32 14.92 -8.90
CA ALA A 93 -2.26 15.83 -8.46
C ALA A 93 -2.69 16.68 -7.25
N GLY A 94 -1.79 16.85 -6.30
CA GLY A 94 -2.00 17.61 -5.06
C GLY A 94 -2.63 16.82 -3.92
N VAL A 95 -3.18 15.63 -4.17
CA VAL A 95 -3.83 14.82 -3.13
C VAL A 95 -2.80 14.04 -2.33
N GLU A 96 -2.90 14.14 -1.02
CA GLU A 96 -2.12 13.35 -0.05
C GLU A 96 -3.03 12.39 0.74
N ILE A 97 -2.44 11.35 1.29
CA ILE A 97 -3.10 10.47 2.26
C ILE A 97 -2.58 10.86 3.64
N MET A 98 -3.47 11.34 4.49
CA MET A 98 -3.14 11.72 5.86
C MET A 98 -2.76 10.49 6.70
N PRO A 99 -1.95 10.68 7.76
CA PRO A 99 -1.59 9.58 8.66
C PRO A 99 -2.83 8.90 9.28
N HIS A 100 -2.98 7.59 9.08
CA HIS A 100 -4.05 6.76 9.63
C HIS A 100 -3.58 5.32 9.84
N SER A 101 -4.41 4.50 10.47
CA SER A 101 -4.28 3.05 10.59
C SER A 101 -5.61 2.41 10.20
N ASP A 102 -5.60 1.14 9.81
CA ASP A 102 -6.77 0.38 9.36
C ASP A 102 -7.08 -0.80 10.30
N GLU A 103 -6.68 -0.70 11.55
CA GLU A 103 -6.83 -1.77 12.56
C GLU A 103 -8.28 -2.22 12.82
N ASP A 104 -9.23 -1.31 12.62
CA ASP A 104 -10.65 -1.61 12.78
C ASP A 104 -11.21 -2.46 11.63
N GLU A 105 -10.53 -2.48 10.49
CA GLU A 105 -11.01 -3.14 9.26
C GLU A 105 -10.34 -4.48 9.00
N CYS A 106 -9.05 -4.60 9.30
CA CYS A 106 -8.26 -5.78 8.97
C CYS A 106 -7.11 -6.01 9.98
N HIS A 107 -6.46 -7.18 9.90
CA HIS A 107 -5.28 -7.48 10.69
C HIS A 107 -3.99 -7.14 9.93
N LEU A 108 -4.02 -7.30 8.63
CA LEU A 108 -2.93 -7.05 7.71
C LEU A 108 -3.46 -6.23 6.55
N GLN A 109 -2.76 -5.17 6.20
CA GLN A 109 -3.00 -4.43 4.98
C GLN A 109 -1.88 -4.68 3.97
N ALA A 110 -2.25 -4.85 2.72
CA ALA A 110 -1.30 -4.78 1.62
C ALA A 110 -1.75 -3.76 0.59
N VAL A 111 -0.77 -3.12 -0.05
CA VAL A 111 -0.99 -2.08 -1.07
C VAL A 111 -0.24 -2.48 -2.33
N TYR A 112 -0.95 -2.60 -3.44
CA TYR A 112 -0.37 -2.83 -4.75
C TYR A 112 -0.45 -1.57 -5.61
N PHE A 113 0.61 -1.31 -6.37
CA PHE A 113 0.74 -0.14 -7.23
C PHE A 113 0.77 -0.55 -8.70
N PRO A 114 -0.38 -0.54 -9.42
CA PRO A 114 -0.42 -0.91 -10.85
C PRO A 114 0.24 0.15 -11.74
N ASN A 115 0.26 1.40 -11.30
CA ASN A 115 1.05 2.46 -11.91
C ASN A 115 1.88 3.16 -10.84
N GLY A 116 3.11 3.43 -11.12
CA GLY A 116 4.04 4.10 -10.22
C GLY A 116 4.97 4.98 -11.02
N THR A 117 5.77 5.76 -10.30
CA THR A 117 6.90 6.43 -10.95
C THR A 117 7.86 5.35 -11.45
N GLU A 118 8.23 5.41 -12.73
CA GLU A 118 9.29 4.55 -13.22
C GLU A 118 10.55 4.79 -12.38
N LEU A 119 11.16 3.69 -11.95
CA LEU A 119 12.44 3.76 -11.28
C LEU A 119 13.47 4.21 -12.31
N ASP A 120 14.04 5.39 -12.11
CA ASP A 120 15.29 5.77 -12.74
C ASP A 120 16.42 5.42 -11.76
N PRO A 121 17.10 4.28 -11.95
CA PRO A 121 18.09 3.79 -10.99
C PRO A 121 19.24 4.78 -10.77
N LEU A 122 19.60 5.56 -11.78
CA LEU A 122 20.71 6.52 -11.73
C LEU A 122 20.32 7.83 -11.04
N ARG A 123 19.11 8.31 -11.25
CA ARG A 123 18.58 9.50 -10.55
C ARG A 123 18.22 9.23 -9.11
N ASP A 124 17.77 8.00 -8.81
CA ASP A 124 17.33 7.64 -7.47
C ASP A 124 18.47 7.44 -6.50
N LEU A 125 19.62 6.91 -6.93
CA LEU A 125 20.84 6.82 -6.10
C LEU A 125 21.37 8.18 -5.67
N GLN A 126 21.31 9.20 -6.51
CA GLN A 126 21.75 10.56 -6.19
C GLN A 126 20.74 11.34 -5.33
N ARG A 127 19.44 10.97 -5.37
CA ARG A 127 18.39 11.61 -4.58
C ARG A 127 18.11 10.94 -3.24
N GLN A 128 18.61 9.75 -3.00
CA GLN A 128 18.44 9.03 -1.73
C GLN A 128 19.03 9.75 -0.52
N VAL A 129 19.93 10.70 -0.73
CA VAL A 129 20.58 11.40 0.39
C VAL A 129 19.69 12.47 1.03
N ASN A 130 18.66 13.00 0.36
CA ASN A 130 17.94 14.14 0.94
C ASN A 130 16.43 14.25 0.77
N GLN A 131 15.71 13.48 -0.03
CA GLN A 131 14.24 13.63 -0.04
C GLN A 131 13.53 12.50 -0.78
N TYR A 132 12.77 11.75 -0.03
CA TYR A 132 11.67 10.96 -0.54
C TYR A 132 10.76 11.88 -1.37
N GLY A 133 10.80 11.72 -2.69
CA GLY A 133 10.10 12.57 -3.63
C GLY A 133 8.58 12.63 -3.43
N PRO A 134 7.87 13.36 -4.26
CA PRO A 134 6.41 13.34 -4.27
C PRO A 134 5.91 11.90 -4.39
N ASN A 135 4.70 11.64 -3.87
CA ASN A 135 4.06 10.33 -3.86
C ASN A 135 4.74 9.24 -3.00
N ALA A 136 5.74 9.58 -2.19
CA ALA A 136 6.38 8.61 -1.30
C ALA A 136 5.39 8.09 -0.27
N PHE A 137 5.35 6.77 -0.11
CA PHE A 137 4.56 6.07 0.91
C PHE A 137 5.40 5.90 2.17
N ALA A 138 4.84 6.18 3.33
CA ALA A 138 5.53 6.08 4.61
C ALA A 138 4.78 5.18 5.57
N ILE A 139 5.53 4.30 6.26
CA ILE A 139 5.07 3.52 7.40
C ILE A 139 5.76 4.08 8.63
N CYS A 140 4.99 4.49 9.63
CA CYS A 140 5.50 5.07 10.86
C CYS A 140 5.86 3.98 11.87
N ASN A 141 6.89 4.26 12.66
CA ASN A 141 7.14 3.48 13.87
C ASN A 141 5.93 3.62 14.83
N PRO A 142 5.32 2.54 15.33
CA PRO A 142 4.21 2.61 16.27
C PRO A 142 4.55 3.41 17.53
N ASP A 143 5.81 3.44 17.94
CA ASP A 143 6.28 4.19 19.11
C ASP A 143 6.49 5.69 18.84
N TRP A 144 6.31 6.16 17.61
CA TRP A 144 6.53 7.58 17.27
C TRP A 144 5.64 8.54 18.06
N ARG A 145 4.45 8.08 18.49
CA ARG A 145 3.52 8.87 19.32
C ARG A 145 4.01 9.02 20.75
N SER A 146 4.79 8.08 21.25
CA SER A 146 5.36 8.11 22.61
C SER A 146 6.64 8.93 22.70
N SER A 147 7.36 9.08 21.61
CA SER A 147 8.48 10.01 21.48
C SER A 147 7.94 11.41 21.21
N GLY A 148 7.32 12.04 22.22
CA GLY A 148 6.70 13.35 22.10
C GLY A 148 7.58 14.35 21.35
N PHE A 149 6.98 15.18 20.54
CA PHE A 149 7.60 16.34 19.89
C PHE A 149 8.48 17.07 20.91
N GLY A 150 9.79 16.96 20.76
CA GLY A 150 10.75 17.64 21.65
C GLY A 150 11.76 16.76 22.37
N LYS A 151 11.67 15.44 22.32
CA LYS A 151 12.77 14.59 22.79
C LYS A 151 13.82 14.53 21.69
N CYS A 152 15.06 14.87 22.06
CA CYS A 152 16.22 14.72 21.20
C CYS A 152 16.33 13.25 20.79
N LEU A 153 15.96 12.94 19.53
CA LEU A 153 16.12 11.61 18.97
C LEU A 153 17.62 11.29 18.93
N MET A 154 17.99 10.18 19.52
CA MET A 154 19.35 9.69 19.39
C MET A 154 19.65 9.44 17.91
N PRO A 155 20.90 9.59 17.42
CA PRO A 155 21.25 9.44 16.01
C PRO A 155 20.78 8.11 15.39
N TRP A 156 20.59 7.07 16.18
CA TRP A 156 20.08 5.76 15.77
C TRP A 156 18.55 5.64 15.82
N GLU A 157 17.84 6.61 16.39
CA GLU A 157 16.37 6.68 16.43
C GLU A 157 15.80 7.49 15.24
N THR A 158 16.64 7.83 14.27
CA THR A 158 16.29 8.65 13.10
C THR A 158 15.26 8.00 12.16
N HIS A 159 14.88 6.76 12.43
CA HIS A 159 13.92 6.04 11.59
C HIS A 159 12.51 6.03 12.20
N ALA A 160 11.98 7.22 12.54
CA ALA A 160 10.56 7.34 12.90
C ALA A 160 9.62 6.90 11.78
N LYS A 161 10.12 6.84 10.54
CA LYS A 161 9.35 6.50 9.34
C LYS A 161 10.19 5.69 8.37
N PHE A 162 9.59 4.63 7.84
CA PHE A 162 10.14 3.90 6.71
C PHE A 162 9.49 4.39 5.42
N TRP A 163 10.29 4.91 4.52
CA TRP A 163 9.83 5.47 3.27
C TRP A 163 9.96 4.48 2.13
N ILE A 164 8.93 4.43 1.30
CA ILE A 164 8.84 3.56 0.14
C ILE A 164 8.51 4.43 -1.06
N LYS A 165 9.24 4.27 -2.16
CA LYS A 165 8.91 4.90 -3.43
C LYS A 165 7.99 3.94 -4.21
N PRO A 166 6.73 4.29 -4.42
CA PRO A 166 5.84 3.46 -5.22
C PRO A 166 6.34 3.35 -6.66
N HIS A 167 6.44 2.13 -7.14
CA HIS A 167 6.71 1.83 -8.54
C HIS A 167 5.74 0.76 -9.03
N ARG A 168 5.58 0.65 -10.34
CA ARG A 168 4.69 -0.34 -10.95
C ARG A 168 5.07 -1.76 -10.51
N GLY A 169 4.06 -2.54 -10.15
CA GLY A 169 4.23 -3.92 -9.72
C GLY A 169 4.66 -4.09 -8.26
N LEU A 170 4.86 -3.00 -7.51
CA LEU A 170 5.22 -3.08 -6.10
C LEU A 170 4.00 -3.51 -5.27
N LEU A 171 4.20 -4.54 -4.44
CA LEU A 171 3.30 -4.97 -3.37
C LEU A 171 3.98 -4.68 -2.04
N VAL A 172 3.33 -3.90 -1.19
CA VAL A 172 3.75 -3.58 0.18
C VAL A 172 2.77 -4.19 1.14
N ALA A 173 3.23 -4.88 2.19
CA ALA A 173 2.36 -5.40 3.23
C ALA A 173 2.88 -5.05 4.61
N PHE A 174 1.97 -4.75 5.54
CA PHE A 174 2.28 -4.36 6.91
C PHE A 174 1.09 -4.64 7.84
N ASP A 175 1.37 -4.68 9.15
CA ASP A 175 0.35 -4.79 10.19
C ASP A 175 -0.62 -3.59 10.09
N ALA A 176 -1.91 -3.83 10.09
CA ALA A 176 -2.93 -2.79 9.91
C ALA A 176 -2.93 -1.73 11.03
N ARG A 177 -2.32 -2.02 12.19
CA ARG A 177 -2.10 -1.06 13.27
C ARG A 177 -0.98 -0.05 12.97
N ALA A 178 -0.14 -0.33 11.97
CA ALA A 178 0.93 0.58 11.62
C ALA A 178 0.35 1.85 10.99
N VAL A 179 0.62 2.99 11.62
CA VAL A 179 0.26 4.29 11.04
C VAL A 179 1.03 4.49 9.76
N HIS A 180 0.32 4.80 8.70
CA HIS A 180 0.90 5.05 7.39
C HIS A 180 0.28 6.27 6.73
N PHE A 181 0.96 6.82 5.76
CA PHE A 181 0.51 7.98 4.99
C PHE A 181 1.25 8.05 3.66
N GLN A 182 0.81 8.95 2.79
CA GLN A 182 1.48 9.16 1.52
C GLN A 182 1.53 10.64 1.17
N LYS A 183 2.72 11.08 0.73
CA LYS A 183 2.95 12.45 0.26
C LYS A 183 2.07 12.80 -0.94
N PRO A 184 1.81 14.10 -1.18
CA PRO A 184 1.05 14.53 -2.34
C PRO A 184 1.57 13.93 -3.63
N TYR A 185 0.64 13.46 -4.46
CA TYR A 185 0.92 13.04 -5.82
C TYR A 185 1.07 14.28 -6.72
N MET A 186 2.04 14.27 -7.63
CA MET A 186 2.36 15.42 -8.47
C MET A 186 2.42 15.06 -9.97
N GLY A 187 1.84 13.94 -10.37
CA GLY A 187 1.80 13.52 -11.76
C GLY A 187 0.54 13.95 -12.50
N ASP A 188 0.60 13.94 -13.82
CA ASP A 188 -0.50 14.35 -14.70
C ASP A 188 -1.56 13.26 -14.93
N VAL A 189 -1.20 12.00 -14.71
CA VAL A 189 -2.08 10.84 -14.86
C VAL A 189 -2.54 10.38 -13.48
N PRO A 190 -3.81 10.03 -13.27
CA PRO A 190 -4.28 9.55 -11.98
C PRO A 190 -3.41 8.41 -11.43
N PHE A 191 -3.01 8.51 -10.19
CA PHE A 191 -2.25 7.48 -9.49
C PHE A 191 -3.19 6.52 -8.81
N MET A 192 -2.96 5.23 -8.97
CA MET A 192 -3.81 4.19 -8.43
C MET A 192 -3.10 3.32 -7.43
N GLN A 193 -3.82 2.94 -6.39
CA GLN A 193 -3.47 1.91 -5.43
C GLN A 193 -4.59 0.90 -5.35
N VAL A 194 -4.24 -0.36 -5.15
CA VAL A 194 -5.19 -1.41 -4.79
C VAL A 194 -4.88 -1.83 -3.38
N LEU A 195 -5.81 -1.55 -2.47
CA LEU A 195 -5.71 -1.96 -1.08
C LEU A 195 -6.25 -3.38 -0.93
N LEU A 196 -5.51 -4.21 -0.20
CA LEU A 196 -5.90 -5.56 0.18
C LEU A 196 -6.03 -5.59 1.70
N ASN A 197 -7.25 -5.54 2.19
CA ASN A 197 -7.58 -5.66 3.61
C ASN A 197 -7.77 -7.13 3.95
N ILE A 198 -6.94 -7.64 4.84
CA ILE A 198 -6.79 -9.09 5.06
C ILE A 198 -7.07 -9.41 6.53
N LYS A 199 -7.99 -10.36 6.75
CA LYS A 199 -8.18 -10.96 8.08
C LYS A 199 -7.47 -12.31 8.14
N VAL A 200 -6.76 -12.52 9.25
CA VAL A 200 -5.97 -13.72 9.51
C VAL A 200 -6.53 -14.42 10.74
N ALA A 201 -6.74 -15.73 10.66
CA ALA A 201 -7.00 -16.55 11.82
C ALA A 201 -5.73 -17.30 12.22
N ARG A 202 -5.58 -17.57 13.52
CA ARG A 202 -4.56 -18.47 14.01
C ARG A 202 -4.91 -19.89 13.56
N GLN A 203 -3.92 -20.60 13.08
CA GLN A 203 -4.06 -22.01 12.77
C GLN A 203 -3.65 -22.77 14.04
N ASP A 204 -4.65 -23.29 14.76
CA ASP A 204 -4.38 -24.18 15.89
C ASP A 204 -3.76 -25.47 15.33
N GLY A 205 -2.53 -25.76 15.77
CA GLY A 205 -1.80 -26.95 15.39
C GLY A 205 -2.31 -28.19 16.11
#